data_7849799fc749d91d6c2da8d25e5067df
#
_entry.id   7849799fc749d91d6c2da8d25e5067df
#
_cell.length_a   1.000
_cell.length_b   1.000
_cell.length_c   1.000
_cell.angle_alpha   90.00
_cell.angle_beta   90.00
_cell.angle_gamma   90.00
#
_symmetry.space_group_name_H-M   'P 1'
#
loop_
_entity.id
_entity.type
_entity.pdbx_description
1 polymer ?
#
loop_
_entity_poly.entity_id
_entity_poly.type
_entity_poly.pdbx_seq_one_letter_code
_entity_poly.pdbx_strand_id
1 'polypeptide(L)'
;MPMSRSAAGTVFMVGALGLTLTALAYPAMLGVQTTSSSPSRIIANTQWGPLTEADRDFVVKVRAAGLWEFPSGELALQKGTSAAVRTAGQHLVSGHTALDATCRKIAPKLGITLPNQPSPQQQGFVATLTSDKGEKFNSDLANILRVTHGTIFSTIAKIRATTENTLVRQLADQANDTVLDHITVMEKTGLVDYDQVLFQETAPPKLPAADVTPPAPQPGEPVAALTPPPNAATTPPAP
;
A
#
# COMPACT_ATOMS: atom_id res chain seq x y z
N MET A 1 -42.64 -46.38 -3.12
CA MET A 1 -43.24 -45.21 -3.82
C MET A 1 -42.09 -44.34 -4.33
N PRO A 2 -42.02 -44.03 -5.62
CA PRO A 2 -40.96 -43.17 -6.14
C PRO A 2 -41.18 -41.72 -5.66
N MET A 3 -40.14 -41.09 -5.13
CA MET A 3 -40.15 -39.66 -4.74
C MET A 3 -40.43 -38.81 -5.98
N SER A 4 -41.27 -37.78 -5.82
CA SER A 4 -41.52 -36.82 -6.89
C SER A 4 -40.23 -36.04 -7.23
N ARG A 5 -40.05 -35.62 -8.47
CA ARG A 5 -38.87 -34.83 -8.90
C ARG A 5 -38.65 -33.55 -8.08
N SER A 6 -39.72 -32.91 -7.60
CA SER A 6 -39.67 -31.76 -6.72
C SER A 6 -39.14 -32.10 -5.31
N ALA A 7 -39.58 -33.24 -4.75
CA ALA A 7 -39.12 -33.69 -3.43
C ALA A 7 -37.62 -34.06 -3.46
N ALA A 8 -37.16 -34.72 -4.54
CA ALA A 8 -35.73 -35.04 -4.73
C ALA A 8 -34.87 -33.77 -4.84
N GLY A 9 -35.34 -32.74 -5.57
CA GLY A 9 -34.63 -31.42 -5.68
C GLY A 9 -34.55 -30.71 -4.34
N THR A 10 -35.61 -30.71 -3.55
CA THR A 10 -35.63 -30.09 -2.22
C THR A 10 -34.68 -30.79 -1.26
N VAL A 11 -34.67 -32.13 -1.24
CA VAL A 11 -33.75 -32.91 -0.39
C VAL A 11 -32.29 -32.67 -0.80
N PHE A 12 -31.99 -32.56 -2.11
CA PHE A 12 -30.65 -32.27 -2.59
C PHE A 12 -30.19 -30.86 -2.18
N MET A 13 -31.06 -29.86 -2.32
CA MET A 13 -30.74 -28.48 -1.96
C MET A 13 -30.53 -28.31 -0.43
N VAL A 14 -31.38 -28.92 0.39
CA VAL A 14 -31.23 -28.88 1.86
C VAL A 14 -29.98 -29.62 2.31
N GLY A 15 -29.69 -30.78 1.66
CA GLY A 15 -28.48 -31.54 1.93
C GLY A 15 -27.19 -30.78 1.55
N ALA A 16 -27.18 -30.11 0.40
CA ALA A 16 -26.05 -29.30 -0.03
C ALA A 16 -25.81 -28.09 0.88
N LEU A 17 -26.90 -27.42 1.29
CA LEU A 17 -26.82 -26.27 2.25
C LEU A 17 -26.31 -26.74 3.62
N GLY A 18 -26.78 -27.87 4.10
CA GLY A 18 -26.34 -28.48 5.37
C GLY A 18 -24.84 -28.82 5.35
N LEU A 19 -24.35 -29.44 4.27
CA LEU A 19 -22.93 -29.76 4.09
C LEU A 19 -22.06 -28.49 4.05
N THR A 20 -22.51 -27.45 3.35
CA THR A 20 -21.78 -26.18 3.26
C THR A 20 -21.68 -25.49 4.62
N LEU A 21 -22.77 -25.44 5.39
CA LEU A 21 -22.78 -24.88 6.73
C LEU A 21 -21.90 -25.67 7.71
N THR A 22 -21.92 -27.01 7.62
CA THR A 22 -21.08 -27.88 8.45
C THR A 22 -19.60 -27.71 8.11
N ALA A 23 -19.24 -27.57 6.83
CA ALA A 23 -17.88 -27.35 6.37
C ALA A 23 -17.32 -25.98 6.84
N LEU A 24 -18.18 -24.96 6.93
CA LEU A 24 -17.81 -23.63 7.46
C LEU A 24 -17.69 -23.61 8.99
N ALA A 25 -18.52 -24.37 9.71
CA ALA A 25 -18.51 -24.41 11.17
C ALA A 25 -17.49 -25.43 11.74
N TYR A 26 -17.10 -26.42 10.97
CA TYR A 26 -16.25 -27.53 11.43
C TYR A 26 -14.89 -27.09 12.02
N PRO A 27 -14.15 -26.15 11.40
CA PRO A 27 -12.90 -25.66 11.99
C PRO A 27 -13.10 -24.95 13.35
N ALA A 28 -14.19 -24.22 13.50
CA ALA A 28 -14.49 -23.53 14.77
C ALA A 28 -14.89 -24.54 15.87
N MET A 29 -15.59 -25.61 15.52
CA MET A 29 -15.98 -26.68 16.46
C MET A 29 -14.78 -27.50 16.95
N LEU A 30 -13.71 -27.61 16.14
CA LEU A 30 -12.48 -28.30 16.52
C LEU A 30 -11.53 -27.45 17.33
N GLY A 31 -11.90 -26.21 17.68
CA GLY A 31 -11.02 -25.30 18.43
C GLY A 31 -9.75 -24.94 17.67
N VAL A 32 -9.72 -25.14 16.34
CA VAL A 32 -8.64 -24.69 15.49
C VAL A 32 -8.69 -23.16 15.44
N GLN A 33 -8.11 -22.56 16.45
CA GLN A 33 -7.76 -21.13 16.37
C GLN A 33 -6.69 -21.00 15.29
N THR A 34 -7.11 -20.57 14.10
CA THR A 34 -6.17 -20.06 13.13
C THR A 34 -5.50 -18.85 13.80
N THR A 35 -4.26 -19.00 14.21
CA THR A 35 -3.39 -17.90 14.66
C THR A 35 -2.98 -17.02 13.47
N SER A 36 -3.82 -16.94 12.44
CA SER A 36 -3.69 -15.96 11.39
C SER A 36 -3.96 -14.60 12.04
N SER A 37 -2.98 -13.72 11.97
CA SER A 37 -3.16 -12.30 12.25
C SER A 37 -4.41 -11.83 11.49
N SER A 38 -5.53 -11.66 12.21
CA SER A 38 -6.75 -11.15 11.58
C SER A 38 -6.56 -9.67 11.36
N PRO A 39 -6.65 -9.15 10.12
CA PRO A 39 -6.53 -7.70 9.88
C PRO A 39 -7.48 -6.86 10.74
N SER A 40 -8.60 -7.42 11.16
CA SER A 40 -9.58 -6.78 12.04
C SER A 40 -9.26 -6.93 13.54
N ARG A 41 -8.18 -7.62 13.93
CA ARG A 41 -7.80 -7.75 15.34
C ARG A 41 -7.45 -6.40 15.93
N ILE A 42 -8.19 -5.96 16.95
CA ILE A 42 -7.89 -4.75 17.73
C ILE A 42 -6.64 -5.01 18.56
N ILE A 43 -5.62 -4.18 18.39
CA ILE A 43 -4.32 -4.24 19.11
C ILE A 43 -4.19 -3.18 20.19
N ALA A 44 -4.99 -2.11 20.12
CA ALA A 44 -5.07 -1.07 21.14
C ALA A 44 -6.41 -0.33 21.09
N ASN A 45 -6.89 0.12 22.25
CA ASN A 45 -7.96 1.11 22.32
C ASN A 45 -7.33 2.49 22.56
N THR A 46 -7.59 3.42 21.67
CA THR A 46 -7.03 4.78 21.73
C THR A 46 -8.13 5.82 21.87
N GLN A 47 -7.81 7.04 22.27
CA GLN A 47 -8.76 8.15 22.27
C GLN A 47 -9.27 8.54 20.89
N TRP A 48 -8.62 8.05 19.82
CA TRP A 48 -8.98 8.29 18.40
C TRP A 48 -9.78 7.12 17.80
N GLY A 49 -10.21 6.17 18.62
CA GLY A 49 -10.88 4.93 18.25
C GLY A 49 -9.97 3.70 18.35
N PRO A 50 -10.54 2.50 18.19
CA PRO A 50 -9.77 1.26 18.20
C PRO A 50 -8.72 1.28 17.09
N LEU A 51 -7.54 0.70 17.39
CA LEU A 51 -6.46 0.48 16.43
C LEU A 51 -6.39 -1.00 16.11
N THR A 52 -6.50 -1.35 14.83
CA THR A 52 -6.38 -2.72 14.36
C THR A 52 -4.97 -3.03 13.85
N GLU A 53 -4.68 -4.31 13.62
CA GLU A 53 -3.43 -4.72 12.94
C GLU A 53 -3.34 -4.12 11.55
N ALA A 54 -4.44 -4.11 10.79
CA ALA A 54 -4.48 -3.50 9.47
C ALA A 54 -4.19 -2.00 9.50
N ASP A 55 -4.68 -1.29 10.51
CA ASP A 55 -4.39 0.14 10.70
C ASP A 55 -2.90 0.39 10.95
N ARG A 56 -2.29 -0.39 11.86
CA ARG A 56 -0.86 -0.32 12.14
C ARG A 56 -0.03 -0.59 10.88
N ASP A 57 -0.34 -1.68 10.20
CA ASP A 57 0.38 -2.12 8.99
C ASP A 57 0.23 -1.10 7.86
N PHE A 58 -0.91 -0.43 7.77
CA PHE A 58 -1.13 0.66 6.82
C PHE A 58 -0.20 1.84 7.10
N VAL A 59 -0.13 2.32 8.34
CA VAL A 59 0.77 3.43 8.72
C VAL A 59 2.23 3.09 8.40
N VAL A 60 2.66 1.86 8.72
CA VAL A 60 4.01 1.36 8.41
C VAL A 60 4.25 1.33 6.89
N LYS A 61 3.28 0.86 6.10
CA LYS A 61 3.40 0.80 4.63
C LYS A 61 3.46 2.18 3.99
N VAL A 62 2.67 3.14 4.45
CA VAL A 62 2.73 4.52 3.96
C VAL A 62 4.11 5.13 4.23
N ARG A 63 4.67 4.89 5.42
CA ARG A 63 6.03 5.32 5.73
C ARG A 63 7.07 4.63 4.85
N ALA A 64 6.98 3.31 4.68
CA ALA A 64 7.90 2.53 3.84
C ALA A 64 7.85 2.95 2.37
N ALA A 65 6.67 3.31 1.86
CA ALA A 65 6.52 3.88 0.52
C ALA A 65 7.36 5.16 0.37
N GLY A 66 7.24 6.09 1.31
CA GLY A 66 8.03 7.31 1.29
C GLY A 66 9.55 7.07 1.28
N LEU A 67 10.02 6.04 1.96
CA LEU A 67 11.46 5.75 2.05
C LEU A 67 12.10 5.31 0.72
N TRP A 68 11.32 4.86 -0.27
CA TRP A 68 11.84 4.53 -1.59
C TRP A 68 11.33 5.48 -2.69
N GLU A 69 10.11 5.98 -2.58
CA GLU A 69 9.52 6.85 -3.61
C GLU A 69 10.06 8.28 -3.54
N PHE A 70 10.37 8.78 -2.35
CA PHE A 70 11.03 10.06 -2.19
C PHE A 70 12.40 10.10 -2.91
N PRO A 71 13.37 9.20 -2.64
CA PRO A 71 14.64 9.18 -3.39
C PRO A 71 14.44 8.86 -4.88
N SER A 72 13.41 8.09 -5.27
CA SER A 72 13.07 7.89 -6.67
C SER A 72 12.63 9.20 -7.35
N GLY A 73 11.89 10.03 -6.64
CA GLY A 73 11.52 11.38 -7.08
C GLY A 73 12.74 12.29 -7.24
N GLU A 74 13.69 12.24 -6.30
CA GLU A 74 14.95 12.99 -6.42
C GLU A 74 15.77 12.53 -7.63
N LEU A 75 15.83 11.21 -7.89
CA LEU A 75 16.45 10.68 -9.11
C LEU A 75 15.74 11.19 -10.37
N ALA A 76 14.42 11.30 -10.36
CA ALA A 76 13.66 11.82 -11.51
C ALA A 76 13.96 13.31 -11.77
N LEU A 77 14.16 14.10 -10.74
CA LEU A 77 14.58 15.51 -10.86
C LEU A 77 15.99 15.63 -11.46
N GLN A 78 16.90 14.71 -11.11
CA GLN A 78 18.30 14.73 -11.54
C GLN A 78 18.51 14.11 -12.92
N LYS A 79 17.85 13.00 -13.24
CA LYS A 79 18.11 12.12 -14.38
C LYS A 79 17.02 12.15 -15.44
N GLY A 80 15.81 12.63 -15.09
CA GLY A 80 14.67 12.66 -16.01
C GLY A 80 14.96 13.49 -17.26
N THR A 81 14.83 12.88 -18.45
CA THR A 81 15.14 13.55 -19.72
C THR A 81 13.99 14.41 -20.24
N SER A 82 12.75 14.16 -19.82
CA SER A 82 11.58 14.96 -20.20
C SER A 82 11.07 15.84 -19.07
N ALA A 83 10.36 16.92 -19.41
CA ALA A 83 9.70 17.77 -18.43
C ALA A 83 8.66 17.00 -17.62
N ALA A 84 7.87 16.11 -18.26
CA ALA A 84 6.85 15.32 -17.60
C ALA A 84 7.43 14.39 -16.53
N VAL A 85 8.57 13.73 -16.81
CA VAL A 85 9.27 12.87 -15.84
C VAL A 85 9.79 13.69 -14.64
N ARG A 86 10.35 14.88 -14.88
CA ARG A 86 10.78 15.75 -13.78
C ARG A 86 9.60 16.27 -12.96
N THR A 87 8.48 16.60 -13.62
CA THR A 87 7.24 16.98 -12.90
C THR A 87 6.76 15.82 -12.03
N ALA A 88 6.73 14.59 -12.55
CA ALA A 88 6.39 13.42 -11.75
C ALA A 88 7.33 13.27 -10.53
N GLY A 89 8.63 13.47 -10.72
CA GLY A 89 9.59 13.51 -9.61
C GLY A 89 9.28 14.56 -8.54
N GLN A 90 8.87 15.76 -8.96
CA GLN A 90 8.45 16.83 -8.05
C GLN A 90 7.25 16.41 -7.19
N HIS A 91 6.23 15.80 -7.81
CA HIS A 91 5.04 15.30 -7.12
C HIS A 91 5.38 14.19 -6.12
N LEU A 92 6.25 13.24 -6.48
CA LEU A 92 6.74 12.21 -5.57
C LEU A 92 7.42 12.80 -4.34
N VAL A 93 8.36 13.74 -4.53
CA VAL A 93 9.08 14.40 -3.42
C VAL A 93 8.10 15.13 -2.50
N SER A 94 7.21 15.95 -3.04
CA SER A 94 6.28 16.75 -2.25
C SER A 94 5.23 15.89 -1.52
N GLY A 95 4.63 14.94 -2.23
CA GLY A 95 3.61 14.03 -1.68
C GLY A 95 4.16 13.19 -0.53
N HIS A 96 5.34 12.57 -0.73
CA HIS A 96 5.94 11.73 0.33
C HIS A 96 6.52 12.53 1.49
N THR A 97 6.96 13.77 1.29
CA THR A 97 7.30 14.67 2.40
C THR A 97 6.09 14.93 3.29
N ALA A 98 4.93 15.21 2.69
CA ALA A 98 3.70 15.48 3.42
C ALA A 98 3.17 14.22 4.16
N LEU A 99 3.15 13.06 3.49
CA LEU A 99 2.76 11.78 4.09
C LEU A 99 3.70 11.38 5.25
N ASP A 100 5.01 11.57 5.07
CA ASP A 100 6.00 11.31 6.12
C ASP A 100 5.76 12.16 7.36
N ALA A 101 5.52 13.45 7.19
CA ALA A 101 5.23 14.36 8.31
C ALA A 101 3.99 13.89 9.08
N THR A 102 2.94 13.43 8.37
CA THR A 102 1.74 12.87 8.99
C THR A 102 2.03 11.56 9.73
N CYS A 103 2.73 10.61 9.09
CA CYS A 103 3.11 9.34 9.74
C CYS A 103 3.91 9.59 11.04
N ARG A 104 4.93 10.46 11.00
CA ARG A 104 5.74 10.81 12.18
C ARG A 104 4.93 11.51 13.27
N LYS A 105 3.89 12.26 12.90
CA LYS A 105 2.99 12.92 13.86
C LYS A 105 2.03 11.97 14.55
N ILE A 106 1.48 10.97 13.82
CA ILE A 106 0.45 10.07 14.36
C ILE A 106 1.02 8.81 15.01
N ALA A 107 2.13 8.28 14.52
CA ALA A 107 2.69 7.02 14.99
C ALA A 107 2.97 6.99 16.50
N PRO A 108 3.59 8.02 17.13
CA PRO A 108 3.78 8.04 18.58
C PRO A 108 2.46 8.04 19.36
N LYS A 109 1.42 8.69 18.83
CA LYS A 109 0.10 8.75 19.47
C LYS A 109 -0.62 7.39 19.44
N LEU A 110 -0.29 6.56 18.45
CA LEU A 110 -0.87 5.24 18.27
C LEU A 110 0.03 4.11 18.78
N GLY A 111 1.22 4.42 19.32
CA GLY A 111 2.19 3.41 19.77
C GLY A 111 2.78 2.60 18.61
N ILE A 112 2.86 3.19 17.41
CA ILE A 112 3.37 2.53 16.21
C ILE A 112 4.85 2.87 16.02
N THR A 113 5.68 1.85 15.84
CA THR A 113 7.09 2.01 15.45
C THR A 113 7.19 2.12 13.93
N LEU A 114 7.81 3.21 13.44
CA LEU A 114 7.99 3.46 12.02
C LEU A 114 9.33 2.89 11.53
N PRO A 115 9.40 2.33 10.30
CA PRO A 115 10.66 1.90 9.71
C PRO A 115 11.52 3.09 9.28
N ASN A 116 12.85 2.89 9.24
CA ASN A 116 13.81 3.81 8.64
C ASN A 116 14.39 3.31 7.32
N GLN A 117 14.03 2.08 6.92
CA GLN A 117 14.44 1.49 5.66
C GLN A 117 13.23 0.96 4.90
N PRO A 118 13.22 1.04 3.56
CA PRO A 118 12.19 0.41 2.75
C PRO A 118 12.38 -1.11 2.75
N SER A 119 11.39 -1.85 2.27
CA SER A 119 11.49 -3.31 2.13
C SER A 119 12.59 -3.70 1.13
N PRO A 120 13.10 -4.94 1.15
CA PRO A 120 14.07 -5.42 0.17
C PRO A 120 13.63 -5.24 -1.29
N GLN A 121 12.36 -5.50 -1.60
CA GLN A 121 11.80 -5.23 -2.92
C GLN A 121 11.91 -3.75 -3.29
N GLN A 122 11.53 -2.86 -2.40
CA GLN A 122 11.58 -1.40 -2.61
C GLN A 122 13.02 -0.89 -2.75
N GLN A 123 13.96 -1.46 -1.99
CA GLN A 123 15.40 -1.21 -2.17
C GLN A 123 15.86 -1.62 -3.59
N GLY A 124 15.35 -2.75 -4.10
CA GLY A 124 15.60 -3.19 -5.48
C GLY A 124 15.11 -2.19 -6.53
N PHE A 125 13.94 -1.57 -6.32
CA PHE A 125 13.44 -0.52 -7.22
C PHE A 125 14.37 0.71 -7.23
N VAL A 126 14.80 1.17 -6.07
CA VAL A 126 15.75 2.29 -5.97
C VAL A 126 17.08 1.94 -6.64
N ALA A 127 17.60 0.71 -6.45
CA ALA A 127 18.84 0.26 -7.09
C ALA A 127 18.70 0.23 -8.63
N THR A 128 17.59 -0.28 -9.15
CA THR A 128 17.27 -0.27 -10.58
C THR A 128 17.28 1.17 -11.11
N LEU A 129 16.50 2.06 -10.53
CA LEU A 129 16.41 3.46 -10.94
C LEU A 129 17.75 4.20 -10.81
N THR A 130 18.56 3.84 -9.81
CA THR A 130 19.91 4.41 -9.64
C THR A 130 20.85 4.01 -10.78
N SER A 131 20.76 2.76 -11.26
CA SER A 131 21.62 2.26 -12.35
C SER A 131 21.16 2.74 -13.72
N ASP A 132 19.86 2.93 -13.93
CA ASP A 132 19.27 3.29 -15.22
C ASP A 132 19.61 4.71 -15.67
N LYS A 133 19.60 4.93 -17.00
CA LYS A 133 19.92 6.22 -17.63
C LYS A 133 19.02 6.48 -18.83
N GLY A 134 18.84 7.75 -19.17
CA GLY A 134 18.13 8.18 -20.36
C GLY A 134 16.69 7.66 -20.41
N GLU A 135 16.27 7.19 -21.59
CA GLU A 135 14.90 6.70 -21.82
C GLU A 135 14.56 5.46 -20.97
N LYS A 136 15.56 4.60 -20.68
CA LYS A 136 15.32 3.44 -19.81
C LYS A 136 14.94 3.87 -18.39
N PHE A 137 15.66 4.86 -17.84
CA PHE A 137 15.30 5.45 -16.55
C PHE A 137 13.88 6.01 -16.56
N ASN A 138 13.51 6.79 -17.58
CA ASN A 138 12.18 7.38 -17.71
C ASN A 138 11.08 6.32 -17.74
N SER A 139 11.28 5.27 -18.56
CA SER A 139 10.33 4.17 -18.73
C SER A 139 10.19 3.37 -17.44
N ASP A 140 11.29 2.98 -16.81
CA ASP A 140 11.25 2.16 -15.58
C ASP A 140 10.65 2.95 -14.41
N LEU A 141 10.97 4.24 -14.27
CA LEU A 141 10.33 5.10 -13.27
C LEU A 141 8.79 5.11 -13.45
N ALA A 142 8.32 5.39 -14.67
CA ALA A 142 6.90 5.50 -14.94
C ALA A 142 6.17 4.17 -14.67
N ASN A 143 6.74 3.04 -15.12
CA ASN A 143 6.09 1.74 -15.02
C ASN A 143 6.14 1.13 -13.62
N ILE A 144 7.29 1.18 -12.93
CA ILE A 144 7.41 0.69 -11.54
C ILE A 144 6.44 1.47 -10.64
N LEU A 145 6.43 2.80 -10.73
CA LEU A 145 5.56 3.62 -9.89
C LEU A 145 4.09 3.46 -10.27
N ARG A 146 3.74 3.43 -11.56
CA ARG A 146 2.34 3.26 -11.98
C ARG A 146 1.74 1.94 -11.49
N VAL A 147 2.51 0.84 -11.58
CA VAL A 147 2.10 -0.48 -11.10
C VAL A 147 1.96 -0.48 -9.58
N THR A 148 2.95 0.00 -8.85
CA THR A 148 2.92 0.00 -7.37
C THR A 148 1.78 0.87 -6.82
N HIS A 149 1.52 2.02 -7.44
CA HIS A 149 0.41 2.91 -7.06
C HIS A 149 -0.96 2.29 -7.36
N GLY A 150 -1.14 1.62 -8.50
CA GLY A 150 -2.37 0.88 -8.81
C GLY A 150 -2.68 -0.16 -7.73
N THR A 151 -1.71 -0.98 -7.39
CA THR A 151 -1.85 -2.05 -6.39
C THR A 151 -2.19 -1.49 -4.99
N ILE A 152 -1.52 -0.42 -4.55
CA ILE A 152 -1.75 0.13 -3.20
C ILE A 152 -3.07 0.90 -3.11
N PHE A 153 -3.59 1.45 -4.21
CA PHE A 153 -4.80 2.26 -4.23
C PHE A 153 -6.01 1.53 -3.67
N SER A 154 -6.20 0.26 -4.06
CA SER A 154 -7.25 -0.61 -3.52
C SER A 154 -7.11 -0.87 -2.02
N THR A 155 -5.89 -1.01 -1.54
CA THR A 155 -5.58 -1.19 -0.12
C THR A 155 -5.93 0.06 0.70
N ILE A 156 -5.58 1.25 0.21
CA ILE A 156 -5.92 2.53 0.84
C ILE A 156 -7.44 2.69 0.95
N ALA A 157 -8.17 2.45 -0.15
CA ALA A 157 -9.62 2.52 -0.18
C ALA A 157 -10.26 1.57 0.85
N LYS A 158 -9.74 0.35 0.98
CA LYS A 158 -10.20 -0.62 1.98
C LYS A 158 -9.97 -0.13 3.40
N ILE A 159 -8.77 0.34 3.73
CA ILE A 159 -8.47 0.91 5.07
C ILE A 159 -9.39 2.10 5.34
N ARG A 160 -9.52 3.02 4.38
CA ARG A 160 -10.40 4.19 4.52
C ARG A 160 -11.86 3.82 4.83
N ALA A 161 -12.35 2.75 4.20
CA ALA A 161 -13.73 2.27 4.38
C ALA A 161 -13.97 1.53 5.69
N THR A 162 -12.93 0.93 6.29
CA THR A 162 -13.09 0.00 7.42
C THR A 162 -12.50 0.47 8.73
N THR A 163 -11.55 1.42 8.73
CA THR A 163 -10.95 1.89 9.98
C THR A 163 -11.93 2.71 10.83
N GLU A 164 -11.97 2.42 12.12
CA GLU A 164 -12.68 3.23 13.12
C GLU A 164 -11.76 4.27 13.77
N ASN A 165 -10.43 4.19 13.53
CA ASN A 165 -9.47 5.13 14.07
C ASN A 165 -9.42 6.41 13.23
N THR A 166 -9.73 7.55 13.84
CA THR A 166 -9.85 8.83 13.13
C THR A 166 -8.52 9.35 12.58
N LEU A 167 -7.37 9.07 13.24
CA LEU A 167 -6.05 9.47 12.73
C LEU A 167 -5.65 8.62 11.52
N VAL A 168 -5.92 7.32 11.57
CA VAL A 168 -5.65 6.43 10.42
C VAL A 168 -6.56 6.79 9.25
N ARG A 169 -7.82 7.15 9.50
CA ARG A 169 -8.74 7.61 8.45
C ARG A 169 -8.24 8.86 7.75
N GLN A 170 -7.76 9.85 8.51
CA GLN A 170 -7.17 11.07 7.94
C GLN A 170 -5.93 10.77 7.10
N LEU A 171 -5.06 9.86 7.57
CA LEU A 171 -3.91 9.42 6.77
C LEU A 171 -4.35 8.70 5.50
N ALA A 172 -5.41 7.89 5.55
CA ALA A 172 -5.93 7.19 4.37
C ALA A 172 -6.54 8.15 3.35
N ASP A 173 -7.23 9.21 3.79
CA ASP A 173 -7.71 10.28 2.90
C ASP A 173 -6.53 10.96 2.19
N GLN A 174 -5.52 11.41 2.95
CA GLN A 174 -4.32 12.04 2.39
C GLN A 174 -3.57 11.10 1.44
N ALA A 175 -3.40 9.82 1.80
CA ALA A 175 -2.73 8.85 0.96
C ALA A 175 -3.49 8.57 -0.34
N ASN A 176 -4.83 8.57 -0.28
CA ASN A 176 -5.68 8.37 -1.45
C ASN A 176 -5.49 9.49 -2.48
N ASP A 177 -5.52 10.74 -2.02
CA ASP A 177 -5.30 11.92 -2.85
C ASP A 177 -3.88 11.92 -3.45
N THR A 178 -2.87 11.62 -2.63
CA THR A 178 -1.46 11.56 -3.06
C THR A 178 -1.25 10.46 -4.11
N VAL A 179 -1.81 9.26 -3.90
CA VAL A 179 -1.65 8.14 -4.85
C VAL A 179 -2.37 8.41 -6.16
N LEU A 180 -3.56 9.02 -6.13
CA LEU A 180 -4.27 9.40 -7.36
C LEU A 180 -3.49 10.47 -8.15
N ASP A 181 -2.90 11.44 -7.46
CA ASP A 181 -2.03 12.44 -8.07
C ASP A 181 -0.80 11.78 -8.73
N HIS A 182 -0.12 10.88 -8.01
CA HIS A 182 1.04 10.17 -8.53
C HIS A 182 0.70 9.29 -9.74
N ILE A 183 -0.42 8.55 -9.71
CA ILE A 183 -0.94 7.81 -10.89
C ILE A 183 -1.09 8.77 -12.07
N THR A 184 -1.75 9.90 -11.85
CA THR A 184 -2.04 10.88 -12.90
C THR A 184 -0.77 11.46 -13.53
N VAL A 185 0.23 11.81 -12.73
CA VAL A 185 1.49 12.36 -13.27
C VAL A 185 2.34 11.30 -13.96
N MET A 186 2.30 10.02 -13.51
CA MET A 186 2.95 8.93 -14.24
C MET A 186 2.30 8.71 -15.62
N GLU A 187 0.98 8.71 -15.69
CA GLU A 187 0.22 8.58 -16.95
C GLU A 187 0.51 9.74 -17.91
N LYS A 188 0.65 10.96 -17.40
CA LYS A 188 1.03 12.15 -18.20
C LYS A 188 2.44 12.08 -18.80
N THR A 189 3.30 11.16 -18.34
CA THR A 189 4.61 10.93 -19.00
C THR A 189 4.47 10.34 -20.38
N GLY A 190 3.38 9.65 -20.69
CA GLY A 190 3.14 8.90 -21.93
C GLY A 190 3.96 7.61 -22.03
N LEU A 191 4.59 7.16 -20.92
CA LEU A 191 5.52 6.01 -20.90
C LEU A 191 4.91 4.78 -20.21
N VAL A 192 3.67 4.87 -19.73
CA VAL A 192 3.02 3.77 -19.01
C VAL A 192 2.66 2.64 -19.97
N ASP A 193 3.11 1.43 -19.64
CA ASP A 193 2.70 0.18 -20.29
C ASP A 193 1.44 -0.37 -19.58
N TYR A 194 0.27 -0.11 -20.18
CA TYR A 194 -1.00 -0.53 -19.61
C TYR A 194 -1.24 -2.04 -19.68
N ASP A 195 -0.58 -2.77 -20.58
CA ASP A 195 -0.64 -4.24 -20.60
C ASP A 195 0.08 -4.83 -19.39
N GLN A 196 1.24 -4.24 -19.04
CA GLN A 196 1.94 -4.60 -17.81
C GLN A 196 1.12 -4.24 -16.56
N VAL A 197 0.48 -3.07 -16.52
CA VAL A 197 -0.39 -2.67 -15.42
C VAL A 197 -1.52 -3.68 -15.25
N LEU A 198 -2.24 -4.01 -16.34
CA LEU A 198 -3.33 -4.97 -16.32
C LEU A 198 -2.86 -6.36 -15.84
N PHE A 199 -1.71 -6.82 -16.32
CA PHE A 199 -1.13 -8.09 -15.90
C PHE A 199 -0.85 -8.12 -14.38
N GLN A 200 -0.23 -7.08 -13.84
CA GLN A 200 0.09 -6.99 -12.41
C GLN A 200 -1.15 -6.90 -11.52
N GLU A 201 -2.21 -6.21 -11.98
CA GLU A 201 -3.48 -6.12 -11.23
C GLU A 201 -4.28 -7.43 -11.25
N THR A 202 -4.22 -8.19 -12.34
CA THR A 202 -4.99 -9.44 -12.51
C THR A 202 -4.26 -10.69 -12.07
N ALA A 203 -2.93 -10.70 -12.15
CA ALA A 203 -2.06 -11.83 -11.80
C ALA A 203 -0.81 -11.37 -11.04
N PRO A 204 -0.97 -10.71 -9.86
CA PRO A 204 0.17 -10.17 -9.13
C PRO A 204 1.12 -11.29 -8.71
N PRO A 205 2.44 -11.08 -8.81
CA PRO A 205 3.41 -12.06 -8.36
C PRO A 205 3.30 -12.26 -6.85
N LYS A 206 3.35 -13.52 -6.41
CA LYS A 206 3.40 -13.85 -4.98
C LYS A 206 4.85 -13.72 -4.50
N LEU A 207 5.12 -12.68 -3.74
CA LEU A 207 6.44 -12.46 -3.14
C LEU A 207 6.49 -13.00 -1.71
N PRO A 208 7.67 -13.49 -1.25
CA PRO A 208 7.88 -13.81 0.14
C PRO A 208 7.61 -12.61 1.06
N ALA A 209 7.04 -12.84 2.23
CA ALA A 209 6.75 -11.78 3.19
C ALA A 209 8.01 -10.98 3.57
N ALA A 210 9.16 -11.64 3.65
CA ALA A 210 10.43 -10.98 3.94
C ALA A 210 10.83 -9.93 2.90
N ASP A 211 10.48 -10.13 1.63
CA ASP A 211 10.85 -9.22 0.54
C ASP A 211 10.00 -7.93 0.55
N VAL A 212 8.77 -8.02 1.08
CA VAL A 212 7.80 -6.90 1.08
C VAL A 212 7.62 -6.25 2.45
N THR A 213 8.29 -6.77 3.49
CA THR A 213 8.24 -6.22 4.84
C THR A 213 9.46 -5.34 5.10
N PRO A 214 9.28 -4.07 5.51
CA PRO A 214 10.41 -3.23 5.91
C PRO A 214 11.16 -3.83 7.09
N PRO A 215 12.49 -3.73 7.14
CA PRO A 215 13.26 -4.12 8.32
C PRO A 215 12.80 -3.33 9.56
N ALA A 216 12.78 -4.00 10.70
CA ALA A 216 12.54 -3.31 11.96
C ALA A 216 13.66 -2.28 12.22
N PRO A 217 13.33 -1.06 12.71
CA PRO A 217 14.35 -0.08 13.08
C PRO A 217 15.18 -0.60 14.26
N GLN A 218 16.41 -0.13 14.36
CA GLN A 218 17.26 -0.44 15.50
C GLN A 218 16.68 0.20 16.78
N PRO A 219 16.80 -0.46 17.94
CA PRO A 219 16.36 0.12 19.21
C PRO A 219 17.00 1.48 19.47
N GLY A 220 16.17 2.51 19.70
CA GLY A 220 16.63 3.87 19.95
C GLY A 220 17.02 4.67 18.69
N GLU A 221 16.92 4.09 17.51
CA GLU A 221 17.15 4.81 16.26
C GLU A 221 16.05 5.86 16.03
N PRO A 222 16.42 7.14 15.82
CA PRO A 222 15.44 8.18 15.56
C PRO A 222 14.80 7.98 14.18
N VAL A 223 13.51 8.31 14.08
CA VAL A 223 12.80 8.28 12.79
C VAL A 223 13.27 9.48 11.95
N ALA A 224 14.03 9.20 10.89
CA ALA A 224 14.54 10.20 9.98
C ALA A 224 13.40 10.89 9.20
N ALA A 225 13.43 12.23 9.11
CA ALA A 225 12.47 12.98 8.30
C ALA A 225 12.86 12.95 6.81
N LEU A 226 11.87 12.82 5.92
CA LEU A 226 12.08 13.05 4.51
C LEU A 226 12.09 14.56 4.28
N THR A 227 13.27 15.11 3.95
CA THR A 227 13.48 16.56 3.78
C THR A 227 13.79 16.84 2.32
N PRO A 228 12.94 17.60 1.60
CA PRO A 228 13.18 17.94 0.21
C PRO A 228 14.50 18.73 0.06
N PRO A 229 15.21 18.57 -1.07
CA PRO A 229 16.35 19.42 -1.36
C PRO A 229 15.92 20.89 -1.46
N PRO A 230 16.81 21.85 -1.14
CA PRO A 230 16.48 23.28 -1.05
C PRO A 230 15.84 23.87 -2.31
N ASN A 231 16.03 23.24 -3.45
CA ASN A 231 15.54 23.69 -4.77
C ASN A 231 14.29 22.93 -5.25
N ALA A 232 13.76 21.99 -4.47
CA ALA A 232 12.50 21.37 -4.79
C ALA A 232 11.39 22.39 -4.47
N ALA A 233 10.88 23.07 -5.49
CA ALA A 233 9.79 24.02 -5.32
C ALA A 233 8.60 23.33 -4.66
N THR A 234 8.17 23.82 -3.52
CA THR A 234 6.96 23.38 -2.83
C THR A 234 5.75 23.87 -3.62
N THR A 235 5.40 23.17 -4.67
CA THR A 235 4.10 23.39 -5.32
C THR A 235 3.10 22.55 -4.53
N PRO A 236 2.09 23.16 -3.88
CA PRO A 236 1.04 22.38 -3.26
C PRO A 236 0.32 21.57 -4.35
N PRO A 237 -0.19 20.36 -4.04
CA PRO A 237 -1.06 19.64 -4.96
C PRO A 237 -2.22 20.56 -5.34
N ALA A 238 -2.55 20.61 -6.63
CA ALA A 238 -3.71 21.35 -7.13
C ALA A 238 -4.98 20.77 -6.50
N PRO A 239 -5.99 21.62 -6.20
CA PRO A 239 -7.26 21.22 -5.63
C PRO A 239 -8.04 20.30 -6.55
#